data_9cac310dce776653fe7d2cf13e95354d
#
_entry.id   9cac310dce776653fe7d2cf13e95354d
#
_cell.length_a   1.000
_cell.length_b   1.000
_cell.length_c   1.000
_cell.angle_alpha   90.00
_cell.angle_beta   90.00
_cell.angle_gamma   90.00
#
_symmetry.space_group_name_H-M   'P 1'
#
loop_
_entity.id
_entity.type
_entity.pdbx_description
1 polymer ?
#
loop_
_entity_poly.entity_id
_entity_poly.type
_entity_poly.pdbx_seq_one_letter_code
_entity_poly.pdbx_strand_id
1 'polypeptide(L)'
;MSAHLYIEGAQSKTDQILCRRAFSALLKDAGLERMPRLTASGPRNAAFDAFKTAHANRKSGDFIAMLVDSEDPVADLEQPWTHLKKRDNWNRPAGAEDDQALLMTTCMETWIVADRDGLKEHYGHKLQCAALPPLHALESRHRHDVHDKLEHATRNCSNAYRKGKRSFEVLETLSATTLSQLPSFARLLRVLKNRL
;
A
#
# COMPACT_ATOMS: atom_id res chain seq x y z
N MET A 1 7.71 22.64 -7.61
CA MET A 1 7.72 21.17 -7.73
C MET A 1 6.65 20.64 -6.80
N SER A 2 5.64 19.95 -7.31
CA SER A 2 4.61 19.28 -6.51
C SER A 2 4.76 17.76 -6.64
N ALA A 3 4.33 17.03 -5.62
CA ALA A 3 4.33 15.58 -5.65
C ALA A 3 2.94 15.06 -5.31
N HIS A 4 2.45 14.10 -6.08
CA HIS A 4 1.14 13.49 -5.92
C HIS A 4 1.27 11.97 -5.93
N LEU A 5 0.61 11.32 -4.96
CA LEU A 5 0.53 9.86 -4.86
C LEU A 5 -0.93 9.43 -4.92
N TYR A 6 -1.29 8.72 -5.98
CA TYR A 6 -2.60 8.12 -6.20
C TYR A 6 -2.62 6.72 -5.60
N ILE A 7 -3.46 6.50 -4.58
CA ILE A 7 -3.46 5.26 -3.80
C ILE A 7 -4.71 4.47 -4.13
N GLU A 8 -4.54 3.19 -4.44
CA GLU A 8 -5.63 2.23 -4.54
C GLU A 8 -6.30 2.04 -3.18
N GLY A 9 -7.60 1.80 -3.21
CA GLY A 9 -8.42 1.57 -2.02
C GLY A 9 -9.43 2.68 -1.80
N ALA A 10 -10.43 2.39 -0.96
CA ALA A 10 -11.47 3.33 -0.54
C ALA A 10 -12.52 3.66 -1.63
N GLN A 11 -13.67 3.02 -1.53
CA GLN A 11 -14.81 3.28 -2.44
C GLN A 11 -15.71 4.42 -1.95
N SER A 12 -15.89 4.58 -0.64
CA SER A 12 -16.72 5.63 -0.07
C SER A 12 -15.90 6.89 0.25
N LYS A 13 -16.56 8.05 0.32
CA LYS A 13 -15.92 9.31 0.76
C LYS A 13 -15.29 9.18 2.16
N THR A 14 -15.95 8.48 3.07
CA THR A 14 -15.44 8.23 4.42
C THR A 14 -14.17 7.39 4.38
N ASP A 15 -14.16 6.30 3.61
CA ASP A 15 -12.98 5.44 3.48
C ASP A 15 -11.82 6.18 2.80
N GLN A 16 -12.10 7.08 1.85
CA GLN A 16 -11.07 7.94 1.24
C GLN A 16 -10.38 8.86 2.25
N ILE A 17 -11.13 9.39 3.23
CA ILE A 17 -10.56 10.20 4.31
C ILE A 17 -9.66 9.32 5.20
N LEU A 18 -10.14 8.14 5.59
CA LEU A 18 -9.39 7.21 6.44
C LEU A 18 -8.13 6.69 5.74
N CYS A 19 -8.23 6.33 4.45
CA CYS A 19 -7.10 5.94 3.64
C CYS A 19 -6.00 7.00 3.64
N ARG A 20 -6.34 8.25 3.29
CA ARG A 20 -5.36 9.35 3.29
C ARG A 20 -4.76 9.59 4.68
N ARG A 21 -5.56 9.49 5.74
CA ARG A 21 -5.08 9.66 7.12
C ARG A 21 -4.09 8.57 7.49
N ALA A 22 -4.43 7.31 7.24
CA ALA A 22 -3.58 6.17 7.54
C ALA A 22 -2.23 6.22 6.80
N PHE A 23 -2.25 6.42 5.48
CA PHE A 23 -1.01 6.56 4.71
C PHE A 23 -0.21 7.80 5.12
N SER A 24 -0.87 8.92 5.46
CA SER A 24 -0.17 10.10 5.96
C SER A 24 0.53 9.84 7.31
N ALA A 25 -0.12 9.13 8.22
CA ALA A 25 0.47 8.75 9.51
C ALA A 25 1.69 7.85 9.30
N LEU A 26 1.53 6.81 8.47
CA LEU A 26 2.60 5.86 8.17
C LEU A 26 3.82 6.51 7.49
N LEU A 27 3.61 7.39 6.51
CA LEU A 27 4.71 8.07 5.83
C LEU A 27 5.41 9.10 6.74
N LYS A 28 4.69 9.73 7.66
CA LYS A 28 5.29 10.60 8.70
C LYS A 28 6.13 9.80 9.69
N ASP A 29 5.62 8.66 10.17
CA ASP A 29 6.36 7.74 11.03
C ASP A 29 7.64 7.23 10.35
N ALA A 30 7.61 7.06 9.02
CA ALA A 30 8.78 6.75 8.20
C ALA A 30 9.81 7.88 8.05
N GLY A 31 9.56 9.05 8.67
CA GLY A 31 10.46 10.20 8.62
C GLY A 31 10.45 10.94 7.28
N LEU A 32 9.32 10.95 6.56
CA LEU A 32 9.18 11.75 5.35
C LEU A 32 8.99 13.23 5.73
N GLU A 33 9.99 14.06 5.46
CA GLU A 33 9.97 15.50 5.77
C GLU A 33 9.00 16.27 4.86
N ARG A 34 8.98 15.91 3.57
CA ARG A 34 8.07 16.48 2.58
C ARG A 34 7.04 15.43 2.18
N MET A 35 5.76 15.77 2.36
CA MET A 35 4.66 14.85 2.08
C MET A 35 4.13 15.06 0.67
N PRO A 36 3.92 13.99 -0.12
CA PRO A 36 3.17 14.10 -1.37
C PRO A 36 1.70 14.38 -1.05
N ARG A 37 1.00 15.01 -1.98
CA ARG A 37 -0.46 15.08 -1.92
C ARG A 37 -1.03 13.68 -2.15
N LEU A 38 -1.70 13.12 -1.12
CA LEU A 38 -2.30 11.81 -1.19
C LEU A 38 -3.72 11.89 -1.77
N THR A 39 -4.00 11.04 -2.76
CA THR A 39 -5.33 10.90 -3.35
C THR A 39 -5.76 9.44 -3.28
N ALA A 40 -6.76 9.14 -2.45
CA ALA A 40 -7.41 7.83 -2.44
C ALA A 40 -8.32 7.71 -3.67
N SER A 41 -8.00 6.82 -4.59
CA SER A 41 -8.55 6.80 -5.96
C SER A 41 -9.61 5.72 -6.18
N GLY A 42 -10.02 4.99 -5.13
CA GLY A 42 -10.99 3.90 -5.27
C GLY A 42 -10.37 2.61 -5.81
N PRO A 43 -11.08 1.87 -6.67
CA PRO A 43 -10.58 0.60 -7.21
C PRO A 43 -9.29 0.76 -8.02
N ARG A 44 -8.57 -0.33 -8.20
CA ARG A 44 -7.28 -0.44 -8.89
C ARG A 44 -7.25 0.31 -10.24
N ASN A 45 -8.23 0.06 -11.11
CA ASN A 45 -8.32 0.73 -12.42
C ASN A 45 -8.52 2.24 -12.28
N ALA A 46 -9.30 2.69 -11.30
CA ALA A 46 -9.50 4.11 -11.06
C ALA A 46 -8.22 4.81 -10.58
N ALA A 47 -7.39 4.12 -9.78
CA ALA A 47 -6.07 4.64 -9.39
C ALA A 47 -5.14 4.79 -10.60
N PHE A 48 -5.13 3.80 -11.50
CA PHE A 48 -4.33 3.87 -12.73
C PHE A 48 -4.84 4.97 -13.67
N ASP A 49 -6.16 5.12 -13.85
CA ASP A 49 -6.74 6.15 -14.73
C ASP A 49 -6.47 7.56 -14.18
N ALA A 50 -6.59 7.75 -12.86
CA ALA A 50 -6.26 9.00 -12.20
C ALA A 50 -4.77 9.35 -12.35
N PHE A 51 -3.89 8.35 -12.15
CA PHE A 51 -2.45 8.50 -12.41
C PHE A 51 -2.16 8.90 -13.86
N LYS A 52 -2.71 8.18 -14.85
CA LYS A 52 -2.50 8.51 -16.28
C LYS A 52 -2.92 9.94 -16.61
N THR A 53 -4.10 10.34 -16.13
CA THR A 53 -4.62 11.68 -16.36
C THR A 53 -3.72 12.75 -15.75
N ALA A 54 -3.31 12.56 -14.50
CA ALA A 54 -2.44 13.51 -13.82
C ALA A 54 -1.03 13.56 -14.45
N HIS A 55 -0.49 12.38 -14.84
CA HIS A 55 0.80 12.27 -15.47
C HIS A 55 0.83 13.00 -16.84
N ALA A 56 -0.23 12.87 -17.65
CA ALA A 56 -0.34 13.54 -18.94
C ALA A 56 -0.40 15.08 -18.78
N ASN A 57 -0.99 15.58 -17.69
CA ASN A 57 -1.16 17.01 -17.43
C ASN A 57 -0.11 17.60 -16.46
N ARG A 58 0.96 16.84 -16.12
CA ARG A 58 1.98 17.30 -15.20
C ARG A 58 2.77 18.48 -15.74
N LYS A 59 3.19 19.35 -14.85
CA LYS A 59 4.15 20.42 -15.16
C LYS A 59 5.59 19.90 -15.03
N SER A 60 6.51 20.60 -15.65
CA SER A 60 7.94 20.32 -15.48
C SER A 60 8.30 20.34 -13.99
N GLY A 61 8.98 19.30 -13.54
CA GLY A 61 9.39 19.13 -12.15
C GLY A 61 8.33 18.52 -11.22
N ASP A 62 7.10 18.27 -11.66
CA ASP A 62 6.12 17.55 -10.84
C ASP A 62 6.40 16.06 -10.84
N PHE A 63 6.34 15.45 -9.64
CA PHE A 63 6.40 14.00 -9.45
C PHE A 63 5.00 13.44 -9.23
N ILE A 64 4.56 12.61 -10.18
CA ILE A 64 3.24 11.95 -10.12
C ILE A 64 3.49 10.44 -10.04
N ALA A 65 2.96 9.79 -9.01
CA ALA A 65 3.10 8.36 -8.81
C ALA A 65 1.76 7.72 -8.41
N MET A 66 1.66 6.41 -8.59
CA MET A 66 0.58 5.60 -8.03
C MET A 66 1.12 4.54 -7.08
N LEU A 67 0.31 4.14 -6.09
CA LEU A 67 0.55 3.05 -5.17
C LEU A 67 -0.65 2.09 -5.24
N VAL A 68 -0.41 0.89 -5.72
CA VAL A 68 -1.46 -0.12 -5.95
C VAL A 68 -1.04 -1.48 -5.41
N ASP A 69 -1.99 -2.32 -5.06
CA ASP A 69 -1.72 -3.73 -4.76
C ASP A 69 -1.09 -4.39 -5.99
N SER A 70 -0.07 -5.22 -5.83
CA SER A 70 0.48 -5.98 -6.97
C SER A 70 -0.40 -7.15 -7.35
N GLU A 71 -1.28 -7.57 -6.42
CA GLU A 71 -2.22 -8.68 -6.54
C GLU A 71 -1.57 -10.06 -6.59
N ASP A 72 -0.39 -10.18 -7.21
CA ASP A 72 0.43 -11.37 -7.32
C ASP A 72 1.87 -11.05 -6.90
N PRO A 73 2.70 -12.05 -6.56
CA PRO A 73 4.12 -11.86 -6.28
C PRO A 73 4.85 -11.18 -7.44
N VAL A 74 5.72 -10.25 -7.11
CA VAL A 74 6.48 -9.44 -8.09
C VAL A 74 7.90 -10.00 -8.23
N ALA A 75 8.30 -10.31 -9.45
CA ALA A 75 9.64 -10.86 -9.71
C ALA A 75 10.73 -9.80 -9.55
N ASP A 76 10.47 -8.58 -10.00
CA ASP A 76 11.40 -7.44 -9.90
C ASP A 76 10.62 -6.17 -9.57
N LEU A 77 10.81 -5.69 -8.35
CA LEU A 77 10.18 -4.46 -7.88
C LEU A 77 10.71 -3.20 -8.58
N GLU A 78 11.91 -3.24 -9.16
CA GLU A 78 12.47 -2.11 -9.89
C GLU A 78 11.91 -2.00 -11.32
N GLN A 79 11.19 -3.03 -11.78
CA GLN A 79 10.51 -3.06 -13.08
C GLN A 79 8.99 -3.26 -12.94
N PRO A 80 8.27 -2.41 -12.17
CA PRO A 80 6.86 -2.61 -11.85
C PRO A 80 5.96 -2.62 -13.10
N TRP A 81 6.32 -1.86 -14.13
CA TRP A 81 5.54 -1.83 -15.37
C TRP A 81 5.55 -3.16 -16.13
N THR A 82 6.62 -3.97 -16.00
CA THR A 82 6.66 -5.33 -16.55
C THR A 82 5.61 -6.22 -15.87
N HIS A 83 5.51 -6.14 -14.53
CA HIS A 83 4.50 -6.85 -13.76
C HIS A 83 3.08 -6.38 -14.12
N LEU A 84 2.83 -5.08 -14.12
CA LEU A 84 1.52 -4.48 -14.42
C LEU A 84 1.07 -4.77 -15.86
N LYS A 85 2.00 -4.78 -16.82
CA LYS A 85 1.72 -5.17 -18.20
C LYS A 85 1.30 -6.63 -18.31
N LYS A 86 2.03 -7.53 -17.65
CA LYS A 86 1.75 -8.98 -17.69
C LYS A 86 0.42 -9.31 -17.02
N ARG A 87 0.15 -8.68 -15.87
CA ARG A 87 -1.01 -9.01 -15.04
C ARG A 87 -2.29 -8.30 -15.49
N ASP A 88 -2.22 -7.00 -15.70
CA ASP A 88 -3.40 -6.13 -15.92
C ASP A 88 -3.53 -5.65 -17.36
N ASN A 89 -2.55 -5.98 -18.22
CA ASN A 89 -2.40 -5.41 -19.55
C ASN A 89 -2.25 -3.87 -19.55
N TRP A 90 -1.77 -3.29 -18.45
CA TRP A 90 -1.53 -1.86 -18.37
C TRP A 90 -0.25 -1.49 -19.13
N ASN A 91 -0.39 -0.57 -20.07
CA ASN A 91 0.76 -0.01 -20.76
C ASN A 91 1.34 1.14 -19.95
N ARG A 92 2.67 1.17 -19.84
CA ARG A 92 3.40 2.29 -19.27
C ARG A 92 3.07 3.56 -20.06
N PRO A 93 2.57 4.64 -19.43
CA PRO A 93 2.34 5.90 -20.10
C PRO A 93 3.63 6.50 -20.69
N ALA A 94 3.52 7.20 -21.81
CA ALA A 94 4.67 7.84 -22.43
C ALA A 94 5.37 8.80 -21.45
N GLY A 95 6.69 8.65 -21.29
CA GLY A 95 7.50 9.46 -20.38
C GLY A 95 7.28 9.15 -18.89
N ALA A 96 6.58 8.07 -18.54
CA ALA A 96 6.55 7.58 -17.16
C ALA A 96 7.80 6.75 -16.85
N GLU A 97 8.27 6.82 -15.62
CA GLU A 97 9.44 6.07 -15.10
C GLU A 97 8.99 4.94 -14.18
N ASP A 98 9.89 4.00 -13.86
CA ASP A 98 9.56 2.85 -13.01
C ASP A 98 9.29 3.24 -11.55
N ASP A 99 9.86 4.34 -11.06
CA ASP A 99 9.61 4.86 -9.72
C ASP A 99 8.24 5.57 -9.57
N GLN A 100 7.51 5.75 -10.66
CA GLN A 100 6.15 6.30 -10.63
C GLN A 100 5.06 5.21 -10.47
N ALA A 101 5.44 3.93 -10.54
CA ALA A 101 4.57 2.81 -10.20
C ALA A 101 5.10 2.11 -8.95
N LEU A 102 4.41 2.28 -7.84
CA LEU A 102 4.75 1.72 -6.54
C LEU A 102 3.75 0.62 -6.19
N LEU A 103 4.24 -0.48 -5.63
CA LEU A 103 3.44 -1.67 -5.40
C LEU A 103 3.38 -2.02 -3.91
N MET A 104 2.19 -2.36 -3.42
CA MET A 104 2.00 -3.08 -2.16
C MET A 104 1.97 -4.57 -2.51
N THR A 105 3.02 -5.31 -2.18
CA THR A 105 3.19 -6.71 -2.61
C THR A 105 2.78 -7.67 -1.50
N THR A 106 1.81 -8.56 -1.69
CA THR A 106 0.90 -8.72 -2.85
C THR A 106 -0.35 -7.88 -2.73
N CYS A 107 -0.65 -7.41 -1.52
CA CYS A 107 -1.76 -6.56 -1.16
C CYS A 107 -1.41 -5.74 0.11
N MET A 108 -2.20 -4.74 0.41
CA MET A 108 -2.04 -3.91 1.61
C MET A 108 -2.05 -4.75 2.90
N GLU A 109 -2.81 -5.84 2.93
CA GLU A 109 -2.87 -6.75 4.07
C GLU A 109 -1.51 -7.41 4.37
N THR A 110 -0.62 -7.53 3.37
CA THR A 110 0.76 -8.00 3.58
C THR A 110 1.52 -7.07 4.52
N TRP A 111 1.36 -5.76 4.35
CA TRP A 111 1.95 -4.79 5.27
C TRP A 111 1.33 -4.89 6.68
N ILE A 112 0.00 -5.03 6.75
CA ILE A 112 -0.72 -5.17 8.01
C ILE A 112 -0.20 -6.39 8.81
N VAL A 113 -0.09 -7.56 8.18
CA VAL A 113 0.35 -8.77 8.88
C VAL A 113 1.84 -8.80 9.18
N ALA A 114 2.65 -7.94 8.56
CA ALA A 114 4.08 -7.85 8.85
C ALA A 114 4.36 -7.28 10.24
N ASP A 115 3.56 -6.32 10.70
CA ASP A 115 3.73 -5.70 12.01
C ASP A 115 2.93 -6.44 13.08
N ARG A 116 3.56 -7.48 13.66
CA ARG A 116 2.95 -8.32 14.69
C ARG A 116 2.65 -7.60 15.99
N ASP A 117 3.50 -6.65 16.34
CA ASP A 117 3.34 -5.93 17.60
C ASP A 117 2.27 -4.85 17.47
N GLY A 118 2.24 -4.12 16.35
CA GLY A 118 1.13 -3.22 16.02
C GLY A 118 -0.21 -3.97 15.94
N LEU A 119 -0.25 -5.18 15.38
CA LEU A 119 -1.47 -6.00 15.40
C LEU A 119 -1.90 -6.41 16.81
N LYS A 120 -0.97 -6.81 17.69
CA LYS A 120 -1.29 -7.15 19.08
C LYS A 120 -1.83 -5.95 19.85
N GLU A 121 -1.24 -4.79 19.63
CA GLU A 121 -1.71 -3.54 20.25
C GLU A 121 -3.12 -3.20 19.77
N HIS A 122 -3.36 -3.26 18.46
CA HIS A 122 -4.64 -2.89 17.85
C HIS A 122 -5.79 -3.85 18.20
N TYR A 123 -5.54 -5.18 18.18
CA TYR A 123 -6.58 -6.21 18.37
C TYR A 123 -6.62 -6.78 19.79
N GLY A 124 -5.56 -6.59 20.59
CA GLY A 124 -5.47 -7.05 21.97
C GLY A 124 -5.32 -8.57 22.10
N HIS A 125 -5.66 -9.08 23.28
CA HIS A 125 -5.44 -10.49 23.68
C HIS A 125 -6.27 -11.51 22.90
N LYS A 126 -7.31 -11.08 22.17
CA LYS A 126 -8.15 -11.99 21.36
C LYS A 126 -7.56 -12.27 19.97
N LEU A 127 -6.49 -11.59 19.59
CA LEU A 127 -5.78 -11.87 18.35
C LEU A 127 -5.15 -13.27 18.37
N GLN A 128 -5.48 -14.08 17.39
CA GLN A 128 -4.92 -15.43 17.24
C GLN A 128 -3.61 -15.38 16.44
N CYS A 129 -2.52 -14.95 17.08
CA CYS A 129 -1.24 -14.74 16.39
C CYS A 129 -0.73 -15.98 15.63
N ALA A 130 -0.99 -17.19 16.13
CA ALA A 130 -0.60 -18.45 15.47
C ALA A 130 -1.34 -18.70 14.14
N ALA A 131 -2.49 -18.05 13.93
CA ALA A 131 -3.26 -18.16 12.69
C ALA A 131 -2.76 -17.21 11.58
N LEU A 132 -1.91 -16.24 11.92
CA LEU A 132 -1.36 -15.31 10.93
C LEU A 132 -0.33 -16.00 10.04
N PRO A 133 -0.16 -15.55 8.76
CA PRO A 133 0.84 -16.15 7.86
C PRO A 133 2.24 -15.95 8.41
N PRO A 134 3.18 -16.92 8.25
CA PRO A 134 4.58 -16.73 8.65
C PRO A 134 5.19 -15.49 8.00
N LEU A 135 6.07 -14.79 8.74
CA LEU A 135 6.76 -13.59 8.21
C LEU A 135 7.73 -13.89 7.07
N HIS A 136 8.27 -15.13 7.05
CA HIS A 136 9.17 -15.54 5.98
C HIS A 136 8.48 -15.50 4.62
N ALA A 137 9.14 -14.88 3.65
CA ALA A 137 8.67 -14.74 2.26
C ALA A 137 7.25 -14.17 2.15
N LEU A 138 6.90 -13.21 3.02
CA LEU A 138 5.54 -12.70 3.14
C LEU A 138 5.04 -12.07 1.82
N GLU A 139 5.89 -11.31 1.13
CA GLU A 139 5.57 -10.69 -0.17
C GLU A 139 5.53 -11.68 -1.35
N SER A 140 5.86 -12.95 -1.13
CA SER A 140 5.72 -14.03 -2.12
C SER A 140 4.45 -14.85 -1.93
N ARG A 141 3.61 -14.53 -0.94
CA ARG A 141 2.36 -15.22 -0.66
C ARG A 141 1.24 -14.74 -1.52
N HIS A 142 0.34 -15.65 -1.88
CA HIS A 142 -0.89 -15.28 -2.57
C HIS A 142 -1.76 -14.38 -1.68
N ARG A 143 -2.28 -13.29 -2.22
CA ARG A 143 -3.08 -12.29 -1.50
C ARG A 143 -4.26 -12.89 -0.70
N HIS A 144 -4.93 -13.89 -1.26
CA HIS A 144 -6.05 -14.56 -0.57
C HIS A 144 -5.56 -15.31 0.69
N ASP A 145 -4.39 -15.95 0.64
CA ASP A 145 -3.82 -16.61 1.83
C ASP A 145 -3.55 -15.58 2.95
N VAL A 146 -3.03 -14.41 2.60
CA VAL A 146 -2.76 -13.33 3.57
C VAL A 146 -4.05 -12.78 4.15
N HIS A 147 -5.02 -12.46 3.28
CA HIS A 147 -6.30 -11.90 3.67
C HIS A 147 -7.11 -12.86 4.57
N ASP A 148 -7.30 -14.11 4.12
CA ASP A 148 -8.10 -15.11 4.83
C ASP A 148 -7.50 -15.42 6.22
N LYS A 149 -6.17 -15.48 6.32
CA LYS A 149 -5.49 -15.67 7.59
C LYS A 149 -5.62 -14.48 8.53
N LEU A 150 -5.59 -13.26 8.01
CA LEU A 150 -5.82 -12.06 8.82
C LEU A 150 -7.27 -12.00 9.33
N GLU A 151 -8.26 -12.27 8.49
CA GLU A 151 -9.67 -12.36 8.91
C GLU A 151 -9.85 -13.45 9.96
N HIS A 152 -9.29 -14.64 9.73
CA HIS A 152 -9.35 -15.74 10.68
C HIS A 152 -8.69 -15.38 12.01
N ALA A 153 -7.50 -14.78 11.99
CA ALA A 153 -6.75 -14.42 13.20
C ALA A 153 -7.49 -13.38 14.06
N THR A 154 -8.28 -12.52 13.45
CA THR A 154 -8.99 -11.42 14.13
C THR A 154 -10.46 -11.72 14.41
N ARG A 155 -11.00 -12.86 13.98
CA ARG A 155 -12.45 -13.19 14.02
C ARG A 155 -13.12 -13.03 15.40
N ASN A 156 -12.37 -13.23 16.47
CA ASN A 156 -12.87 -13.14 17.85
C ASN A 156 -12.67 -11.75 18.48
N CYS A 157 -12.05 -10.81 17.74
CA CYS A 157 -11.83 -9.45 18.19
C CYS A 157 -13.12 -8.61 17.98
N SER A 158 -13.38 -7.68 18.86
CA SER A 158 -14.55 -6.75 18.74
C SER A 158 -14.47 -5.88 17.49
N ASN A 159 -13.24 -5.58 17.03
CA ASN A 159 -12.91 -4.83 15.84
C ASN A 159 -12.36 -5.74 14.72
N ALA A 160 -12.82 -6.99 14.60
CA ALA A 160 -12.35 -7.97 13.62
C ALA A 160 -12.11 -7.36 12.24
N TYR A 161 -11.03 -7.79 11.58
CA TYR A 161 -10.62 -7.27 10.28
C TYR A 161 -11.72 -7.43 9.22
N ARG A 162 -11.89 -6.38 8.44
CA ARG A 162 -12.71 -6.37 7.21
C ARG A 162 -12.13 -5.34 6.26
N LYS A 163 -12.12 -5.62 4.96
CA LYS A 163 -11.70 -4.63 3.95
C LYS A 163 -12.50 -3.32 4.06
N GLY A 164 -11.85 -2.20 3.75
CA GLY A 164 -12.42 -0.86 3.85
C GLY A 164 -12.03 -0.17 5.15
N LYS A 165 -12.99 0.41 5.87
CA LYS A 165 -12.74 1.21 7.08
C LYS A 165 -11.74 0.54 8.05
N ARG A 166 -11.96 -0.75 8.38
CA ARG A 166 -11.15 -1.51 9.34
C ARG A 166 -9.70 -1.67 8.90
N SER A 167 -9.45 -1.82 7.61
CA SER A 167 -8.08 -1.92 7.11
C SER A 167 -7.30 -0.63 7.28
N PHE A 168 -7.94 0.52 7.11
CA PHE A 168 -7.28 1.82 7.33
C PHE A 168 -7.09 2.15 8.81
N GLU A 169 -8.00 1.72 9.67
CA GLU A 169 -7.86 1.87 11.13
C GLU A 169 -6.63 1.13 11.65
N VAL A 170 -6.38 -0.11 11.19
CA VAL A 170 -5.19 -0.84 11.58
C VAL A 170 -3.92 -0.32 10.89
N LEU A 171 -4.00 0.05 9.61
CA LEU A 171 -2.85 0.59 8.87
C LEU A 171 -2.27 1.84 9.54
N GLU A 172 -3.12 2.68 10.13
CA GLU A 172 -2.72 3.91 10.85
C GLU A 172 -1.86 3.63 12.10
N THR A 173 -1.96 2.42 12.67
CA THR A 173 -1.24 2.04 13.91
C THR A 173 0.05 1.28 13.66
N LEU A 174 0.41 1.00 12.39
CA LEU A 174 1.59 0.20 12.06
C LEU A 174 2.88 1.02 12.19
N SER A 175 3.96 0.33 12.54
CA SER A 175 5.30 0.88 12.60
C SER A 175 5.98 0.88 11.23
N ALA A 176 6.31 2.06 10.72
CA ALA A 176 7.09 2.19 9.48
C ALA A 176 8.48 1.54 9.59
N THR A 177 9.08 1.52 10.78
CA THR A 177 10.36 0.82 11.03
C THR A 177 10.22 -0.67 10.76
N THR A 178 9.15 -1.30 11.26
CA THR A 178 8.87 -2.72 10.99
C THR A 178 8.60 -2.96 9.51
N LEU A 179 7.76 -2.13 8.89
CA LEU A 179 7.41 -2.26 7.47
C LEU A 179 8.61 -2.04 6.54
N SER A 180 9.62 -1.28 6.96
CA SER A 180 10.85 -1.08 6.18
C SER A 180 11.66 -2.35 5.95
N GLN A 181 11.34 -3.44 6.64
CA GLN A 181 11.88 -4.78 6.36
C GLN A 181 11.25 -5.42 5.10
N LEU A 182 10.12 -4.92 4.64
CA LEU A 182 9.46 -5.39 3.43
C LEU A 182 10.04 -4.68 2.20
N PRO A 183 10.52 -5.43 1.19
CA PRO A 183 11.09 -4.85 -0.03
C PRO A 183 10.21 -3.81 -0.71
N SER A 184 8.90 -4.05 -0.82
CA SER A 184 7.97 -3.11 -1.46
C SER A 184 7.83 -1.80 -0.68
N PHE A 185 7.74 -1.86 0.65
CA PHE A 185 7.66 -0.67 1.48
C PHE A 185 8.98 0.11 1.52
N ALA A 186 10.11 -0.60 1.61
CA ALA A 186 11.44 -0.01 1.52
C ALA A 186 11.64 0.74 0.18
N ARG A 187 11.17 0.14 -0.93
CA ARG A 187 11.20 0.81 -2.24
C ARG A 187 10.32 2.05 -2.29
N LEU A 188 9.10 1.99 -1.74
CA LEU A 188 8.22 3.16 -1.63
C LEU A 188 8.95 4.32 -0.93
N LEU A 189 9.53 4.05 0.24
CA LEU A 189 10.22 5.09 1.01
C LEU A 189 11.44 5.64 0.29
N ARG A 190 12.27 4.77 -0.30
CA ARG A 190 13.45 5.18 -1.06
C ARG A 190 13.07 6.10 -2.22
N VAL A 191 12.06 5.72 -2.99
CA VAL A 191 11.58 6.52 -4.12
C VAL A 191 11.05 7.87 -3.64
N LEU A 192 10.18 7.90 -2.64
CA LEU A 192 9.62 9.16 -2.14
C LEU A 192 10.70 10.07 -1.56
N LYS A 193 11.65 9.55 -0.78
CA LYS A 193 12.78 10.36 -0.23
C LYS A 193 13.68 10.94 -1.32
N ASN A 194 13.84 10.24 -2.44
CA ASN A 194 14.67 10.72 -3.55
C ASN A 194 13.95 11.75 -4.45
N ARG A 195 12.62 11.74 -4.46
CA ARG A 195 11.81 12.58 -5.37
C ARG A 195 11.14 13.77 -4.70
N LEU A 196 11.19 13.85 -3.36
CA LEU A 196 10.59 14.92 -2.57
C LEU A 196 11.64 15.83 -1.92
#